data_f5193b0d99a3d7387b809a31e5c47ba7
#
_entry.id   f5193b0d99a3d7387b809a31e5c47ba7
#
_cell.length_a   1.000
_cell.length_b   1.000
_cell.length_c   1.000
_cell.angle_alpha   90.00
_cell.angle_beta   90.00
_cell.angle_gamma   90.00
#
_symmetry.space_group_name_H-M   'P 1'
#
loop_
_entity.id
_entity.type
_entity.pdbx_description
1 polymer ?
#
loop_
_entity_poly.entity_id
_entity_poly.type
_entity_poly.pdbx_seq_one_letter_code
_entity_poly.pdbx_strand_id
1 'polypeptide(L)'
;MDSQPPVCPSYARPGWLPESSGQKGFFVTRAGASDLKKAAEEAAKLITEASSRYWDSLTSDERKKMTPYEGADIVDIPDVDNCVYVSLTPKNATTNVSDLACWIMEQLAEGAKWAPRPTHVSRMIPVEGIANELELMPLAANLLPAHFESVTREGLRSSTYEVTYEEHSPSLHIYPSVVNGIVGDALPEGYAIDLKAPAHTIIVVVAGEACFMSVCDKYRDRAMHFVVHKALAKTAAA
;
A
#
# COMPACT_ATOMS: atom_id res chain seq x y z
N MET A 1 -21.65 -24.58 20.63
CA MET A 1 -21.92 -24.33 19.20
C MET A 1 -20.73 -23.52 18.70
N ASP A 2 -19.77 -24.23 18.12
CA ASP A 2 -18.59 -23.59 17.52
C ASP A 2 -19.05 -22.91 16.23
N SER A 3 -19.26 -21.60 16.30
CA SER A 3 -19.45 -20.79 15.09
C SER A 3 -18.12 -20.76 14.36
N GLN A 4 -18.00 -21.52 13.27
CA GLN A 4 -16.92 -21.32 12.33
C GLN A 4 -16.89 -19.83 11.94
N PRO A 5 -15.71 -19.20 11.94
CA PRO A 5 -15.60 -17.83 11.44
C PRO A 5 -16.14 -17.79 10.00
N PRO A 6 -16.84 -16.72 9.62
CA PRO A 6 -17.37 -16.58 8.27
C PRO A 6 -16.21 -16.76 7.29
N VAL A 7 -16.41 -17.68 6.32
CA VAL A 7 -15.46 -17.85 5.22
C VAL A 7 -15.49 -16.55 4.43
N CYS A 8 -14.41 -15.77 4.54
CA CYS A 8 -14.27 -14.57 3.72
C CYS A 8 -14.40 -14.94 2.24
N PRO A 9 -15.19 -14.21 1.45
CA PRO A 9 -15.29 -14.46 0.04
C PRO A 9 -13.90 -14.35 -0.59
N SER A 10 -13.48 -15.39 -1.31
CA SER A 10 -12.24 -15.34 -2.07
C SER A 10 -12.43 -14.40 -3.26
N TYR A 11 -11.53 -13.46 -3.45
CA TYR A 11 -11.47 -12.65 -4.65
C TYR A 11 -10.43 -13.21 -5.62
N ALA A 12 -10.70 -13.08 -6.93
CA ALA A 12 -9.81 -13.58 -7.94
C ALA A 12 -8.60 -12.67 -8.09
N ARG A 13 -7.45 -13.29 -8.12
CA ARG A 13 -6.19 -12.63 -8.42
C ARG A 13 -6.17 -12.22 -9.90
N PRO A 14 -5.66 -11.02 -10.25
CA PRO A 14 -5.49 -10.65 -11.64
C PRO A 14 -4.67 -11.67 -12.43
N GLY A 15 -5.15 -12.08 -13.60
CA GLY A 15 -4.52 -13.11 -14.41
C GLY A 15 -3.10 -12.75 -14.90
N TRP A 16 -2.78 -11.47 -14.98
CA TRP A 16 -1.44 -10.97 -15.35
C TRP A 16 -0.43 -11.03 -14.19
N LEU A 17 -0.90 -11.14 -12.94
CA LEU A 17 -0.01 -11.20 -11.78
C LEU A 17 0.57 -12.62 -11.66
N PRO A 18 1.90 -12.84 -11.79
CA PRO A 18 2.51 -14.16 -11.72
C PRO A 18 2.17 -14.90 -10.43
N GLU A 19 1.95 -16.21 -10.47
CA GLU A 19 1.63 -17.02 -9.27
C GLU A 19 2.73 -16.94 -8.20
N SER A 20 3.98 -16.75 -8.61
CA SER A 20 5.12 -16.55 -7.73
C SER A 20 5.10 -15.23 -6.98
N SER A 21 4.45 -14.18 -7.54
CA SER A 21 4.40 -12.86 -6.94
C SER A 21 3.43 -12.80 -5.78
N GLY A 22 3.77 -12.03 -4.74
CA GLY A 22 2.88 -11.73 -3.63
C GLY A 22 1.77 -10.76 -4.00
N GLN A 23 0.74 -10.69 -3.18
CA GLN A 23 -0.28 -9.64 -3.27
C GLN A 23 0.12 -8.36 -2.53
N LYS A 24 1.20 -8.41 -1.74
CA LYS A 24 1.77 -7.28 -1.02
C LYS A 24 2.94 -6.69 -1.79
N GLY A 25 2.99 -5.36 -1.86
CA GLY A 25 4.03 -4.68 -2.61
C GLY A 25 3.84 -3.17 -2.66
N PHE A 26 4.29 -2.60 -3.77
CA PHE A 26 4.19 -1.17 -4.01
C PHE A 26 3.64 -0.89 -5.40
N PHE A 27 2.66 -0.02 -5.47
CA PHE A 27 2.25 0.61 -6.71
C PHE A 27 3.16 1.82 -6.96
N VAL A 28 3.91 1.78 -8.04
CA VAL A 28 4.97 2.76 -8.35
C VAL A 28 4.60 3.56 -9.59
N THR A 29 4.62 4.89 -9.48
CA THR A 29 4.41 5.77 -10.63
C THR A 29 5.72 6.47 -11.01
N ARG A 30 5.93 6.65 -12.31
CA ARG A 30 7.10 7.39 -12.83
C ARG A 30 6.96 8.90 -12.67
N ALA A 31 8.07 9.61 -12.59
CA ALA A 31 8.12 11.07 -12.52
C ALA A 31 8.05 11.67 -13.93
N GLY A 32 6.96 12.37 -14.24
CA GLY A 32 6.79 13.06 -15.53
C GLY A 32 6.99 12.14 -16.73
N ALA A 33 7.85 12.54 -17.66
CA ALA A 33 8.19 11.78 -18.87
C ALA A 33 9.37 10.81 -18.67
N SER A 34 9.76 10.49 -17.43
CA SER A 34 10.86 9.57 -17.17
C SER A 34 10.54 8.14 -17.63
N ASP A 35 11.59 7.36 -17.81
CA ASP A 35 11.52 5.96 -18.22
C ASP A 35 10.90 5.11 -17.09
N LEU A 36 9.78 4.43 -17.38
CA LEU A 36 9.08 3.59 -16.40
C LEU A 36 9.95 2.43 -15.90
N LYS A 37 10.74 1.82 -16.78
CA LYS A 37 11.65 0.73 -16.41
C LYS A 37 12.69 1.20 -15.39
N LYS A 38 13.26 2.40 -15.60
CA LYS A 38 14.20 2.99 -14.63
C LYS A 38 13.52 3.31 -13.30
N ALA A 39 12.28 3.83 -13.35
CA ALA A 39 11.52 4.07 -12.13
C ALA A 39 11.25 2.76 -11.36
N ALA A 40 10.89 1.69 -12.05
CA ALA A 40 10.69 0.37 -11.48
C ALA A 40 11.98 -0.20 -10.84
N GLU A 41 13.11 -0.11 -11.54
CA GLU A 41 14.41 -0.57 -11.05
C GLU A 41 14.89 0.24 -9.82
N GLU A 42 14.73 1.57 -9.85
CA GLU A 42 15.03 2.44 -8.69
C GLU A 42 14.17 2.09 -7.49
N ALA A 43 12.86 1.90 -7.70
CA ALA A 43 11.93 1.55 -6.63
C ALA A 43 12.25 0.16 -6.05
N ALA A 44 12.43 -0.86 -6.88
CA ALA A 44 12.74 -2.22 -6.45
C ALA A 44 14.05 -2.27 -5.63
N LYS A 45 15.08 -1.55 -6.09
CA LYS A 45 16.36 -1.44 -5.36
C LYS A 45 16.17 -0.75 -4.00
N LEU A 46 15.47 0.38 -3.98
CA LEU A 46 15.19 1.11 -2.73
C LEU A 46 14.40 0.24 -1.74
N ILE A 47 13.35 -0.43 -2.20
CA ILE A 47 12.50 -1.29 -1.39
C ILE A 47 13.29 -2.47 -0.83
N THR A 48 14.09 -3.14 -1.64
CA THR A 48 14.90 -4.29 -1.22
C THR A 48 15.90 -3.89 -0.12
N GLU A 49 16.62 -2.78 -0.30
CA GLU A 49 17.56 -2.30 0.69
C GLU A 49 16.86 -1.80 1.96
N ALA A 50 15.74 -1.10 1.80
CA ALA A 50 14.92 -0.64 2.90
C ALA A 50 14.36 -1.78 3.75
N SER A 51 13.90 -2.87 3.12
CA SER A 51 13.31 -4.02 3.81
C SER A 51 14.30 -4.65 4.81
N SER A 52 15.55 -4.84 4.41
CA SER A 52 16.59 -5.35 5.30
C SER A 52 16.85 -4.41 6.49
N ARG A 53 16.98 -3.11 6.21
CA ARG A 53 17.28 -2.10 7.25
C ARG A 53 16.10 -1.85 8.18
N TYR A 54 14.88 -1.86 7.65
CA TYR A 54 13.67 -1.79 8.44
C TYR A 54 13.60 -2.96 9.41
N TRP A 55 13.86 -4.18 8.93
CA TRP A 55 13.95 -5.38 9.77
C TRP A 55 14.98 -5.24 10.90
N ASP A 56 16.16 -4.69 10.59
CA ASP A 56 17.21 -4.47 11.59
C ASP A 56 16.84 -3.40 12.62
N SER A 57 15.98 -2.45 12.27
CA SER A 57 15.48 -1.40 13.16
C SER A 57 14.42 -1.87 14.15
N LEU A 58 13.77 -3.01 13.89
CA LEU A 58 12.73 -3.57 14.76
C LEU A 58 13.32 -4.14 16.06
N THR A 59 12.53 -4.09 17.13
CA THR A 59 12.87 -4.72 18.40
C THR A 59 12.88 -6.26 18.28
N SER A 60 13.52 -6.94 19.23
CA SER A 60 13.53 -8.41 19.25
C SER A 60 12.12 -9.02 19.33
N ASP A 61 11.19 -8.36 20.01
CA ASP A 61 9.83 -8.88 20.18
C ASP A 61 8.98 -8.67 18.92
N GLU A 62 9.18 -7.58 18.19
CA GLU A 62 8.56 -7.35 16.86
C GLU A 62 9.09 -8.39 15.86
N ARG A 63 10.40 -8.63 15.80
CA ARG A 63 10.99 -9.62 14.89
C ARG A 63 10.48 -11.05 15.13
N LYS A 64 10.16 -11.42 16.36
CA LYS A 64 9.58 -12.75 16.66
C LYS A 64 8.19 -12.94 16.07
N LYS A 65 7.46 -11.85 15.81
CA LYS A 65 6.08 -11.86 15.32
C LYS A 65 5.96 -11.70 13.81
N MET A 66 7.05 -11.33 13.15
CA MET A 66 7.06 -10.97 11.72
C MET A 66 8.02 -11.85 10.94
N THR A 67 7.84 -11.86 9.63
CA THR A 67 8.77 -12.45 8.65
C THR A 67 9.19 -11.34 7.70
N PRO A 68 10.50 -11.14 7.46
CA PRO A 68 10.99 -10.05 6.61
C PRO A 68 10.68 -10.30 5.13
N TYR A 69 10.70 -9.22 4.36
CA TYR A 69 10.85 -9.30 2.92
C TYR A 69 12.34 -9.40 2.55
N GLU A 70 12.64 -10.24 1.57
CA GLU A 70 14.03 -10.51 1.13
C GLU A 70 14.33 -9.90 -0.24
N GLY A 71 13.30 -9.52 -0.98
CA GLY A 71 13.45 -8.96 -2.32
C GLY A 71 12.17 -8.35 -2.85
N ALA A 72 12.26 -7.88 -4.09
CA ALA A 72 11.16 -7.26 -4.80
C ALA A 72 11.23 -7.59 -6.30
N ASP A 73 10.11 -8.05 -6.85
CA ASP A 73 9.95 -8.36 -8.27
C ASP A 73 9.14 -7.29 -8.99
N ILE A 74 9.60 -6.87 -10.16
CA ILE A 74 8.89 -5.91 -11.00
C ILE A 74 7.87 -6.65 -11.84
N VAL A 75 6.62 -6.17 -11.82
CA VAL A 75 5.50 -6.74 -12.56
C VAL A 75 4.79 -5.63 -13.34
N ASP A 76 4.79 -5.75 -14.66
CA ASP A 76 4.10 -4.79 -15.53
C ASP A 76 2.58 -4.92 -15.37
N ILE A 77 1.88 -3.79 -15.36
CA ILE A 77 0.43 -3.72 -15.35
C ILE A 77 -0.02 -3.55 -16.80
N PRO A 78 -0.81 -4.49 -17.36
CA PRO A 78 -1.30 -4.39 -18.73
C PRO A 78 -2.05 -3.08 -19.01
N ASP A 79 -1.85 -2.54 -20.21
CA ASP A 79 -2.52 -1.34 -20.72
C ASP A 79 -2.28 -0.04 -19.92
N VAL A 80 -1.23 -0.03 -19.09
CA VAL A 80 -0.84 1.15 -18.30
C VAL A 80 0.65 1.43 -18.48
N ASP A 81 0.97 2.63 -18.95
CA ASP A 81 2.33 3.01 -19.37
C ASP A 81 3.04 3.96 -18.38
N ASN A 82 2.37 4.37 -17.31
CA ASN A 82 2.89 5.34 -16.34
C ASN A 82 3.13 4.78 -14.94
N CYS A 83 2.78 3.53 -14.71
CA CYS A 83 2.95 2.86 -13.42
C CYS A 83 3.26 1.36 -13.57
N VAL A 84 3.76 0.78 -12.50
CA VAL A 84 4.17 -0.62 -12.40
C VAL A 84 3.90 -1.12 -10.99
N TYR A 85 3.69 -2.42 -10.85
CA TYR A 85 3.61 -3.06 -9.55
C TYR A 85 4.97 -3.68 -9.18
N VAL A 86 5.45 -3.40 -7.98
CA VAL A 86 6.65 -4.01 -7.38
C VAL A 86 6.21 -4.94 -6.27
N SER A 87 6.17 -6.24 -6.57
CA SER A 87 5.76 -7.29 -5.65
C SER A 87 6.85 -7.61 -4.65
N LEU A 88 6.50 -7.80 -3.38
CA LEU A 88 7.44 -8.17 -2.32
C LEU A 88 7.57 -9.69 -2.19
N THR A 89 8.80 -10.14 -1.97
CA THR A 89 9.13 -11.57 -1.77
C THR A 89 9.85 -11.80 -0.44
N PRO A 90 9.61 -12.93 0.23
CA PRO A 90 8.65 -13.97 -0.11
C PRO A 90 7.20 -13.52 0.14
N LYS A 91 6.26 -14.08 -0.64
CA LYS A 91 4.83 -13.73 -0.59
C LYS A 91 4.15 -14.00 0.76
N ASN A 92 4.75 -14.85 1.58
CA ASN A 92 4.27 -15.20 2.92
C ASN A 92 4.88 -14.33 4.03
N ALA A 93 5.64 -13.30 3.69
CA ALA A 93 6.14 -12.36 4.68
C ALA A 93 4.98 -11.65 5.40
N THR A 94 5.14 -11.46 6.70
CA THR A 94 4.10 -10.89 7.57
C THR A 94 4.38 -9.45 7.98
N THR A 95 5.53 -8.89 7.59
CA THR A 95 5.84 -7.46 7.79
C THR A 95 4.76 -6.60 7.15
N ASN A 96 4.32 -5.56 7.86
CA ASN A 96 3.34 -4.62 7.35
C ASN A 96 3.97 -3.75 6.26
N VAL A 97 3.40 -3.77 5.06
CA VAL A 97 3.92 -3.01 3.91
C VAL A 97 3.69 -1.51 4.06
N SER A 98 2.60 -1.10 4.72
CA SER A 98 2.31 0.32 4.97
C SER A 98 3.29 0.93 5.96
N ASP A 99 3.69 0.19 7.00
CA ASP A 99 4.73 0.62 7.94
C ASP A 99 6.10 0.71 7.27
N LEU A 100 6.45 -0.26 6.45
CA LEU A 100 7.67 -0.21 5.64
C LEU A 100 7.67 1.02 4.71
N ALA A 101 6.55 1.30 4.04
CA ALA A 101 6.42 2.45 3.16
C ALA A 101 6.58 3.79 3.91
N CYS A 102 5.94 3.92 5.08
CA CYS A 102 6.10 5.09 5.95
C CYS A 102 7.56 5.27 6.37
N TRP A 103 8.21 4.20 6.81
CA TRP A 103 9.61 4.22 7.20
C TRP A 103 10.53 4.64 6.05
N ILE A 104 10.31 4.12 4.83
CA ILE A 104 11.05 4.56 3.63
C ILE A 104 10.91 6.07 3.43
N MET A 105 9.70 6.61 3.51
CA MET A 105 9.47 8.05 3.33
C MET A 105 10.15 8.89 4.41
N GLU A 106 10.14 8.44 5.66
CA GLU A 106 10.85 9.08 6.77
C GLU A 106 12.37 9.09 6.51
N GLN A 107 12.95 7.95 6.11
CA GLN A 107 14.39 7.85 5.80
C GLN A 107 14.81 8.76 4.62
N LEU A 108 13.98 8.84 3.58
CA LEU A 108 14.23 9.77 2.47
C LEU A 108 14.16 11.23 2.93
N ALA A 109 13.22 11.57 3.81
CA ALA A 109 13.05 12.92 4.36
C ALA A 109 14.19 13.33 5.31
N GLU A 110 14.77 12.37 6.01
CA GLU A 110 15.94 12.57 6.90
C GLU A 110 17.27 12.59 6.12
N GLY A 111 17.25 12.31 4.82
CA GLY A 111 18.46 12.26 3.99
C GLY A 111 19.39 11.11 4.35
N ALA A 112 18.83 9.96 4.70
CA ALA A 112 19.58 8.78 5.05
C ALA A 112 20.61 8.41 3.96
N LYS A 113 21.88 8.28 4.33
CA LYS A 113 22.99 8.09 3.39
C LYS A 113 22.93 6.76 2.63
N TRP A 114 22.22 5.78 3.18
CA TRP A 114 22.05 4.48 2.54
C TRP A 114 20.98 4.51 1.45
N ALA A 115 19.98 5.41 1.58
CA ALA A 115 18.85 5.47 0.67
C ALA A 115 19.30 6.07 -0.67
N PRO A 116 19.21 5.32 -1.78
CA PRO A 116 19.41 5.93 -3.10
C PRO A 116 18.36 7.03 -3.26
N ARG A 117 18.75 8.14 -3.89
CA ARG A 117 17.81 9.22 -4.19
C ARG A 117 17.12 8.90 -5.52
N PRO A 118 15.87 8.39 -5.50
CA PRO A 118 15.17 8.08 -6.74
C PRO A 118 14.88 9.36 -7.52
N THR A 119 15.20 9.34 -8.80
CA THR A 119 15.01 10.48 -9.71
C THR A 119 13.88 10.24 -10.71
N HIS A 120 13.56 8.97 -10.97
CA HIS A 120 12.54 8.54 -11.92
C HIS A 120 11.21 8.19 -11.25
N VAL A 121 11.20 7.99 -9.93
CA VAL A 121 10.01 7.63 -9.15
C VAL A 121 9.27 8.87 -8.68
N SER A 122 7.98 8.96 -8.97
CA SER A 122 7.09 10.00 -8.43
C SER A 122 6.46 9.58 -7.11
N ARG A 123 5.84 8.38 -7.09
CA ARG A 123 5.15 7.85 -5.90
C ARG A 123 5.42 6.36 -5.73
N MET A 124 5.33 5.93 -4.47
CA MET A 124 5.46 4.53 -4.05
C MET A 124 4.36 4.23 -3.03
N ILE A 125 3.18 3.87 -3.51
CA ILE A 125 2.01 3.58 -2.68
C ILE A 125 2.09 2.13 -2.20
N PRO A 126 2.01 1.85 -0.89
CA PRO A 126 1.96 0.47 -0.40
C PRO A 126 0.70 -0.24 -0.88
N VAL A 127 0.80 -1.54 -1.07
CA VAL A 127 -0.30 -2.42 -1.49
C VAL A 127 -0.35 -3.62 -0.57
N GLU A 128 -1.48 -3.83 0.09
CA GLU A 128 -1.71 -4.98 0.97
C GLU A 128 -2.56 -6.07 0.32
N GLY A 129 -3.34 -5.69 -0.70
CA GLY A 129 -4.13 -6.62 -1.48
C GLY A 129 -4.36 -6.13 -2.90
N ILE A 130 -4.49 -7.08 -3.84
CA ILE A 130 -4.76 -6.84 -5.24
C ILE A 130 -5.89 -7.76 -5.69
N ALA A 131 -6.88 -7.21 -6.38
CA ALA A 131 -7.96 -7.96 -7.00
C ALA A 131 -8.26 -7.43 -8.41
N ASN A 132 -9.05 -8.15 -9.17
CA ASN A 132 -9.66 -7.59 -10.37
C ASN A 132 -10.60 -6.45 -10.01
N GLU A 133 -10.81 -5.53 -10.92
CA GLU A 133 -11.64 -4.33 -10.70
C GLU A 133 -13.05 -4.64 -10.20
N LEU A 134 -13.68 -5.70 -10.74
CA LEU A 134 -15.03 -6.13 -10.36
C LEU A 134 -15.08 -6.76 -8.96
N GLU A 135 -13.93 -6.98 -8.35
CA GLU A 135 -13.79 -7.63 -7.05
C GLU A 135 -13.28 -6.69 -5.95
N LEU A 136 -13.42 -5.38 -6.15
CA LEU A 136 -13.11 -4.38 -5.12
C LEU A 136 -13.89 -4.65 -3.81
N MET A 137 -15.17 -5.05 -3.90
CA MET A 137 -15.97 -5.36 -2.72
C MET A 137 -15.45 -6.58 -1.96
N PRO A 138 -15.18 -7.75 -2.59
CA PRO A 138 -14.53 -8.87 -1.91
C PRO A 138 -13.16 -8.51 -1.33
N LEU A 139 -12.35 -7.71 -2.03
CA LEU A 139 -11.07 -7.25 -1.53
C LEU A 139 -11.23 -6.42 -0.25
N ALA A 140 -12.12 -5.43 -0.26
CA ALA A 140 -12.42 -4.60 0.89
C ALA A 140 -12.92 -5.42 2.08
N ALA A 141 -13.87 -6.34 1.84
CA ALA A 141 -14.43 -7.21 2.87
C ALA A 141 -13.40 -8.14 3.52
N ASN A 142 -12.34 -8.51 2.80
CA ASN A 142 -11.26 -9.32 3.36
C ASN A 142 -10.23 -8.50 4.12
N LEU A 143 -9.84 -7.35 3.58
CA LEU A 143 -8.69 -6.59 4.10
C LEU A 143 -9.10 -5.67 5.25
N LEU A 144 -10.19 -4.92 5.10
CA LEU A 144 -10.53 -3.87 6.04
C LEU A 144 -10.90 -4.37 7.44
N PRO A 145 -11.73 -5.41 7.64
CA PRO A 145 -12.08 -5.87 8.99
C PRO A 145 -10.87 -6.26 9.84
N ALA A 146 -9.83 -6.84 9.24
CA ALA A 146 -8.63 -7.23 9.96
C ALA A 146 -7.88 -6.02 10.55
N HIS A 147 -7.79 -4.91 9.80
CA HIS A 147 -7.19 -3.67 10.26
C HIS A 147 -8.02 -2.99 11.34
N PHE A 148 -9.30 -2.83 11.09
CA PHE A 148 -10.17 -2.05 11.95
C PHE A 148 -10.62 -2.82 13.20
N GLU A 149 -10.76 -4.14 13.16
CA GLU A 149 -10.99 -4.97 14.34
C GLU A 149 -9.83 -4.91 15.32
N SER A 150 -8.59 -4.88 14.85
CA SER A 150 -7.42 -4.75 15.71
C SER A 150 -7.44 -3.43 16.48
N VAL A 151 -7.77 -2.34 15.81
CA VAL A 151 -7.91 -1.01 16.41
C VAL A 151 -9.00 -0.98 17.48
N THR A 152 -10.14 -1.62 17.23
CA THR A 152 -11.25 -1.67 18.19
C THR A 152 -10.89 -2.43 19.47
N ARG A 153 -10.14 -3.53 19.37
CA ARG A 153 -9.67 -4.33 20.51
C ARG A 153 -8.70 -3.60 21.43
N GLU A 154 -7.94 -2.66 20.90
CA GLU A 154 -7.01 -1.81 21.67
C GLU A 154 -7.72 -0.67 22.43
N GLY A 155 -9.05 -0.61 22.37
CA GLY A 155 -9.86 0.36 23.15
C GLY A 155 -9.80 1.78 22.60
N LEU A 156 -9.40 1.97 21.34
CA LEU A 156 -9.41 3.27 20.68
C LEU A 156 -10.86 3.70 20.44
N ARG A 157 -11.26 4.78 21.11
CA ARG A 157 -12.59 5.39 20.96
C ARG A 157 -12.72 5.95 19.54
N SER A 158 -13.83 5.65 18.88
CA SER A 158 -14.26 6.16 17.57
C SER A 158 -13.10 6.50 16.64
N SER A 159 -12.62 5.50 15.92
CA SER A 159 -11.59 5.72 14.91
C SER A 159 -12.22 6.40 13.70
N THR A 160 -11.48 7.31 13.11
CA THR A 160 -11.89 8.03 11.91
C THR A 160 -11.09 7.57 10.71
N TYR A 161 -11.70 7.67 9.52
CA TYR A 161 -11.05 7.30 8.29
C TYR A 161 -11.34 8.27 7.14
N GLU A 162 -10.48 8.23 6.15
CA GLU A 162 -10.74 8.79 4.81
C GLU A 162 -10.45 7.72 3.75
N VAL A 163 -11.02 7.91 2.57
CA VAL A 163 -10.70 7.12 1.39
C VAL A 163 -9.99 8.01 0.39
N THR A 164 -8.80 7.59 -0.03
CA THR A 164 -8.07 8.19 -1.15
C THR A 164 -8.22 7.26 -2.36
N TYR A 165 -8.75 7.79 -3.45
CA TYR A 165 -8.94 7.05 -4.69
C TYR A 165 -8.08 7.64 -5.81
N GLU A 166 -7.39 6.77 -6.55
CA GLU A 166 -6.59 7.13 -7.72
C GLU A 166 -6.92 6.19 -8.87
N GLU A 167 -6.98 6.74 -10.08
CA GLU A 167 -7.29 6.00 -11.29
C GLU A 167 -6.17 6.20 -12.32
N HIS A 168 -5.63 5.08 -12.80
CA HIS A 168 -4.60 5.00 -13.81
C HIS A 168 -5.02 4.11 -14.98
N SER A 169 -6.32 3.92 -15.18
CA SER A 169 -6.86 3.10 -16.27
C SER A 169 -7.51 3.99 -17.34
N PRO A 170 -7.17 3.83 -18.63
CA PRO A 170 -7.84 4.56 -19.69
C PRO A 170 -9.22 3.99 -20.04
N SER A 171 -9.51 2.76 -19.66
CA SER A 171 -10.69 2.00 -20.08
C SER A 171 -11.72 1.78 -18.99
N LEU A 172 -11.31 1.87 -17.73
CA LEU A 172 -12.19 1.67 -16.59
C LEU A 172 -12.34 2.95 -15.78
N HIS A 173 -13.58 3.31 -15.51
CA HIS A 173 -13.91 4.43 -14.64
C HIS A 173 -14.85 3.98 -13.52
N ILE A 174 -14.33 3.96 -12.28
CA ILE A 174 -15.15 3.73 -11.09
C ILE A 174 -15.37 5.07 -10.40
N TYR A 175 -16.63 5.47 -10.25
CA TYR A 175 -16.91 6.71 -9.55
C TYR A 175 -16.43 6.67 -8.09
N PRO A 176 -15.79 7.74 -7.59
CA PRO A 176 -15.34 7.78 -6.18
C PRO A 176 -16.45 7.50 -5.16
N SER A 177 -17.69 7.87 -5.47
CA SER A 177 -18.85 7.56 -4.62
C SER A 177 -19.12 6.07 -4.50
N VAL A 178 -18.88 5.28 -5.55
CA VAL A 178 -19.02 3.82 -5.53
C VAL A 178 -17.92 3.21 -4.66
N VAL A 179 -16.68 3.67 -4.81
CA VAL A 179 -15.54 3.24 -3.97
C VAL A 179 -15.83 3.53 -2.49
N ASN A 180 -16.28 4.74 -2.18
CA ASN A 180 -16.63 5.14 -0.82
C ASN A 180 -17.77 4.29 -0.24
N GLY A 181 -18.77 3.93 -1.05
CA GLY A 181 -19.86 3.02 -0.64
C GLY A 181 -19.32 1.63 -0.29
N ILE A 182 -18.53 1.03 -1.19
CA ILE A 182 -17.93 -0.29 -0.97
C ILE A 182 -17.06 -0.33 0.29
N VAL A 183 -16.23 0.69 0.48
CA VAL A 183 -15.37 0.80 1.67
C VAL A 183 -16.22 0.97 2.92
N GLY A 184 -17.22 1.84 2.90
CA GLY A 184 -18.12 2.07 4.04
C GLY A 184 -18.86 0.81 4.47
N ASP A 185 -19.35 0.03 3.49
CA ASP A 185 -20.07 -1.23 3.75
C ASP A 185 -19.16 -2.35 4.30
N ALA A 186 -17.86 -2.28 4.01
CA ALA A 186 -16.87 -3.27 4.48
C ALA A 186 -16.29 -2.95 5.87
N LEU A 187 -16.49 -1.73 6.37
CA LEU A 187 -15.98 -1.34 7.68
C LEU A 187 -16.91 -1.79 8.81
N PRO A 188 -16.36 -2.19 9.98
CA PRO A 188 -17.14 -2.42 11.19
C PRO A 188 -17.91 -1.15 11.62
N GLU A 189 -19.02 -1.33 12.32
CA GLU A 189 -19.78 -0.21 12.89
C GLU A 189 -18.92 0.65 13.84
N GLY A 190 -19.18 1.94 13.87
CA GLY A 190 -18.56 2.90 14.80
C GLY A 190 -17.41 3.71 14.20
N TYR A 191 -17.02 3.46 12.93
CA TYR A 191 -16.04 4.27 12.23
C TYR A 191 -16.71 5.44 11.50
N ALA A 192 -16.11 6.65 11.61
CA ALA A 192 -16.64 7.87 11.01
C ALA A 192 -15.67 8.45 9.99
N ILE A 193 -16.21 9.07 8.94
CA ILE A 193 -15.39 9.78 7.95
C ILE A 193 -14.88 11.09 8.53
N ASP A 194 -13.55 11.32 8.46
CA ASP A 194 -12.91 12.60 8.79
C ASP A 194 -11.91 12.96 7.68
N LEU A 195 -12.27 13.96 6.87
CA LEU A 195 -11.42 14.44 5.78
C LEU A 195 -10.34 15.45 6.23
N LYS A 196 -10.33 15.86 7.51
CA LYS A 196 -9.37 16.84 8.01
C LYS A 196 -8.20 16.19 8.74
N ALA A 197 -8.51 15.27 9.63
CA ALA A 197 -7.54 14.59 10.48
C ALA A 197 -7.91 13.11 10.68
N PRO A 198 -7.97 12.31 9.60
CA PRO A 198 -8.31 10.89 9.70
C PRO A 198 -7.24 10.15 10.49
N ALA A 199 -7.66 9.20 11.33
CA ALA A 199 -6.74 8.28 11.99
C ALA A 199 -6.17 7.28 10.98
N HIS A 200 -7.01 6.82 10.05
CA HIS A 200 -6.67 5.87 9.01
C HIS A 200 -7.00 6.42 7.62
N THR A 201 -6.13 6.16 6.66
CA THR A 201 -6.40 6.44 5.24
C THR A 201 -6.46 5.11 4.50
N ILE A 202 -7.60 4.82 3.91
CA ILE A 202 -7.79 3.68 3.02
C ILE A 202 -7.45 4.15 1.62
N ILE A 203 -6.44 3.54 1.02
CA ILE A 203 -5.95 3.92 -0.29
C ILE A 203 -6.43 2.88 -1.29
N VAL A 204 -7.16 3.33 -2.30
CA VAL A 204 -7.63 2.50 -3.41
C VAL A 204 -7.04 3.06 -4.69
N VAL A 205 -6.33 2.23 -5.43
CA VAL A 205 -5.79 2.56 -6.74
C VAL A 205 -6.37 1.59 -7.77
N VAL A 206 -6.87 2.12 -8.87
CA VAL A 206 -7.31 1.32 -10.01
C VAL A 206 -6.37 1.56 -11.17
N ALA A 207 -5.79 0.48 -11.71
CA ALA A 207 -4.88 0.55 -12.84
C ALA A 207 -5.06 -0.68 -13.75
N GLY A 208 -5.25 -0.43 -15.04
CA GLY A 208 -5.66 -1.48 -15.98
C GLY A 208 -6.96 -2.12 -15.52
N GLU A 209 -6.96 -3.44 -15.36
CA GLU A 209 -8.08 -4.24 -14.86
C GLU A 209 -7.91 -4.65 -13.39
N ALA A 210 -7.09 -3.95 -12.63
CA ALA A 210 -6.81 -4.30 -11.23
C ALA A 210 -7.15 -3.19 -10.25
N CYS A 211 -7.60 -3.61 -9.06
CA CYS A 211 -7.73 -2.77 -7.89
C CYS A 211 -6.62 -3.11 -6.88
N PHE A 212 -5.96 -2.10 -6.38
CA PHE A 212 -4.95 -2.18 -5.32
C PHE A 212 -5.49 -1.50 -4.08
N MET A 213 -5.31 -2.10 -2.92
CA MET A 213 -5.80 -1.54 -1.67
C MET A 213 -4.76 -1.64 -0.56
N SER A 214 -4.72 -0.63 0.29
CA SER A 214 -3.98 -0.63 1.54
C SER A 214 -4.62 0.28 2.58
N VAL A 215 -4.22 0.09 3.84
CA VAL A 215 -4.59 0.96 4.95
C VAL A 215 -3.32 1.58 5.52
N CYS A 216 -3.31 2.87 5.70
CA CYS A 216 -2.16 3.59 6.22
C CYS A 216 -2.56 4.53 7.37
N ASP A 217 -1.90 4.37 8.51
CA ASP A 217 -2.05 5.27 9.64
C ASP A 217 -1.22 6.53 9.43
N LYS A 218 -1.80 7.69 9.78
CA LYS A 218 -1.10 8.99 9.70
C LYS A 218 -0.51 9.28 8.31
N TYR A 219 -1.25 8.90 7.26
CA TYR A 219 -0.85 9.03 5.86
C TYR A 219 -0.34 10.42 5.48
N ARG A 220 -0.99 11.47 5.98
CA ARG A 220 -0.64 12.85 5.65
C ARG A 220 0.68 13.29 6.30
N ASP A 221 0.89 12.91 7.53
CA ASP A 221 2.02 13.37 8.35
C ASP A 221 3.29 12.54 8.12
N ARG A 222 3.19 11.21 8.21
CA ARG A 222 4.33 10.31 8.09
C ARG A 222 4.68 10.01 6.64
N ALA A 223 3.69 9.63 5.85
CA ALA A 223 3.90 9.12 4.51
C ALA A 223 4.06 10.20 3.43
N MET A 224 3.78 11.48 3.76
CA MET A 224 3.86 12.57 2.78
C MET A 224 3.10 12.26 1.49
N HIS A 225 1.97 11.54 1.62
CA HIS A 225 1.17 10.98 0.51
C HIS A 225 1.97 10.03 -0.39
N PHE A 226 3.03 9.40 0.10
CA PHE A 226 3.97 8.56 -0.65
C PHE A 226 4.57 9.23 -1.90
N VAL A 227 4.66 10.56 -1.88
CA VAL A 227 5.25 11.36 -2.96
C VAL A 227 6.75 11.55 -2.69
N VAL A 228 7.57 10.86 -3.45
CA VAL A 228 9.03 10.75 -3.25
C VAL A 228 9.72 12.12 -3.25
N HIS A 229 9.38 13.00 -4.19
CA HIS A 229 10.00 14.32 -4.25
C HIS A 229 9.66 15.21 -3.05
N LYS A 230 8.48 15.02 -2.40
CA LYS A 230 8.14 15.73 -1.16
C LYS A 230 9.03 15.28 0.00
N ALA A 231 9.31 13.97 0.08
CA ALA A 231 10.23 13.44 1.09
C ALA A 231 11.65 14.00 0.88
N LEU A 232 12.15 13.97 -0.36
CA LEU A 232 13.47 14.49 -0.71
C LEU A 232 13.60 16.01 -0.50
N ALA A 233 12.53 16.78 -0.70
CA ALA A 233 12.54 18.24 -0.49
C ALA A 233 12.70 18.62 0.98
N LYS A 234 12.21 17.83 1.93
CA LYS A 234 12.43 18.06 3.36
C LYS A 234 13.90 18.02 3.74
N THR A 235 14.67 17.11 3.15
CA THR A 235 16.12 16.99 3.36
C THR A 235 16.89 18.23 2.93
N ALA A 236 16.43 18.92 1.88
CA ALA A 236 17.10 20.12 1.36
C ALA A 236 16.82 21.39 2.16
N ALA A 237 15.81 21.36 3.04
CA ALA A 237 15.37 22.49 3.87
C ALA A 237 15.88 22.40 5.33
N ALA A 238 16.48 21.28 5.71
CA ALA A 238 17.08 21.03 7.03
C ALA A 238 18.60 21.21 6.99
#